data_d7be46dc4fc5febbd8ab8c04e6666aa5
#
_entry.id   d7be46dc4fc5febbd8ab8c04e6666aa5
#
_cell.length_a   1.000
_cell.length_b   1.000
_cell.length_c   1.000
_cell.angle_alpha   90.00
_cell.angle_beta   90.00
_cell.angle_gamma   90.00
#
_symmetry.space_group_name_H-M   'P 1'
#
loop_
_entity.id
_entity.type
_entity.pdbx_description
1 polymer ?
#
loop_
_entity_poly.entity_id
_entity_poly.type
_entity_poly.pdbx_seq_one_letter_code
_entity_poly.pdbx_strand_id
1 'polypeptide(L)'
;MVDVVQNPGARYAASVKAVVRITLKKQQGEGLSFVEKASVGYHYASTATNNLDVNYRHGGLDVTGSLWAGYDYANKFFQENILTYQVAGKQYRGESHQNAQMKWRGWSPQIQLNYMIDENHSFGAYYKWDNHPWQNFSGWLNTESYEDGKYRELSESNIYQKTTFKKHIFNAYYNGKVGKLGIDYNVDGLFDVTNDPNGTEENITDADGNKAFRKVDNFTKSKNRFWATKLVFTYPVAKGTLTLGGEYSYNNRTDSYSYKSEQQLPVSNSDTRIRESMTAGFIEYGRNFGHLFAQVGVRYEYLNTGYYESGKRQENMSRKYGDWFPTATLSMPLGKVQLSLSYRQDIMRPEYGNLTNSTIYINRYTYQTGNPYLRPTYSHVVLLNAAYKAFNFVVNYSHTKDVTTLLTEPYPGSDDPLLSIIHPVNSKDGYDKLVINPSFRPTLGKWHPLWSAGLIMQNYKTLTASGKGMTLNRPFGQFVWNNDIELTAQFRLNACLQLRTKGDYDNLRMTKTACNIGMGVQRDFNLKSLGKLTADLRCYDIFNTNKSGVTIYGIRELTSYNPSRRYFSLDITWKFNEAKSKYRGTGAGQEQKARM
;
A
#
# COMPACT_ATOMS: atom_id res chain seq x y z
N MET A 1 -1.33 17.36 -18.70
CA MET A 1 -1.56 17.98 -17.39
C MET A 1 -1.75 16.86 -16.38
N VAL A 2 -1.14 16.96 -15.21
CA VAL A 2 -1.38 16.03 -14.08
C VAL A 2 -2.02 16.86 -12.98
N ASP A 3 -3.19 16.45 -12.54
CA ASP A 3 -3.96 17.08 -11.48
C ASP A 3 -4.14 16.06 -10.33
N VAL A 4 -3.79 16.45 -9.11
CA VAL A 4 -3.93 15.60 -7.93
C VAL A 4 -5.09 16.11 -7.08
N VAL A 5 -6.23 15.43 -7.16
CA VAL A 5 -7.44 15.76 -6.42
C VAL A 5 -7.35 15.07 -5.04
N GLN A 6 -7.02 15.82 -4.01
CA GLN A 6 -6.85 15.32 -2.64
C GLN A 6 -8.17 15.07 -1.89
N ASN A 7 -9.29 15.59 -2.39
CA ASN A 7 -10.64 15.25 -1.96
C ASN A 7 -11.45 14.82 -3.18
N PRO A 8 -11.49 13.51 -3.51
CA PRO A 8 -12.04 13.02 -4.75
C PRO A 8 -13.58 13.10 -4.87
N GLY A 9 -14.28 13.39 -3.77
CA GLY A 9 -15.74 13.50 -3.73
C GLY A 9 -16.48 12.16 -3.57
N ALA A 10 -17.80 12.22 -3.46
CA ALA A 10 -18.67 11.11 -3.10
C ALA A 10 -18.77 9.99 -4.17
N ARG A 11 -18.42 10.28 -5.42
CA ARG A 11 -18.42 9.29 -6.52
C ARG A 11 -17.34 8.21 -6.37
N TYR A 12 -16.35 8.43 -5.53
CA TYR A 12 -15.30 7.46 -5.22
C TYR A 12 -15.64 6.74 -3.91
N ALA A 13 -15.08 5.54 -3.71
CA ALA A 13 -15.24 4.82 -2.45
C ALA A 13 -14.69 5.66 -1.28
N ALA A 14 -15.28 5.54 -0.10
CA ALA A 14 -14.91 6.33 1.08
C ALA A 14 -13.47 6.05 1.57
N SER A 15 -12.84 4.97 1.11
CA SER A 15 -11.42 4.64 1.36
C SER A 15 -10.44 5.36 0.44
N VAL A 16 -10.90 6.01 -0.64
CA VAL A 16 -10.03 6.69 -1.64
C VAL A 16 -9.61 8.06 -1.13
N LYS A 17 -8.34 8.21 -0.80
CA LYS A 17 -7.78 9.45 -0.19
C LYS A 17 -7.43 10.52 -1.21
N ALA A 18 -7.06 10.15 -2.43
CA ALA A 18 -6.74 11.08 -3.51
C ALA A 18 -6.92 10.42 -4.87
N VAL A 19 -7.14 11.24 -5.89
CA VAL A 19 -7.23 10.80 -7.30
C VAL A 19 -6.26 11.61 -8.15
N VAL A 20 -5.44 10.92 -8.92
CA VAL A 20 -4.55 11.55 -9.91
C VAL A 20 -5.25 11.55 -11.27
N ARG A 21 -5.58 12.74 -11.77
CA ARG A 21 -6.14 12.92 -13.11
C ARG A 21 -5.03 13.29 -14.07
N ILE A 22 -4.83 12.48 -15.09
CA ILE A 22 -3.84 12.72 -16.14
C ILE A 22 -4.57 13.11 -17.40
N THR A 23 -4.50 14.39 -17.78
CA THR A 23 -5.00 14.88 -19.07
C THR A 23 -3.85 14.84 -20.06
N LEU A 24 -3.95 13.96 -21.04
CA LEU A 24 -2.97 13.84 -22.10
C LEU A 24 -3.12 15.02 -23.08
N LYS A 25 -2.00 15.53 -23.61
CA LYS A 25 -2.04 16.42 -24.77
C LYS A 25 -2.67 15.67 -25.96
N LYS A 26 -3.32 16.40 -26.88
CA LYS A 26 -3.91 15.81 -28.09
C LYS A 26 -2.85 14.91 -28.75
N GLN A 27 -3.16 13.63 -28.85
CA GLN A 27 -2.19 12.65 -29.36
C GLN A 27 -2.02 12.86 -30.86
N GLN A 28 -0.79 12.94 -31.30
CA GLN A 28 -0.43 12.96 -32.71
C GLN A 28 -0.06 11.52 -33.11
N GLY A 29 -0.62 11.06 -34.23
CA GLY A 29 -0.20 9.85 -34.89
C GLY A 29 -1.16 8.67 -34.78
N GLU A 30 -1.44 8.10 -35.93
CA GLU A 30 -1.96 6.76 -36.13
C GLU A 30 -0.79 5.78 -36.32
N GLY A 31 -1.07 4.48 -36.28
CA GLY A 31 -0.10 3.44 -36.50
C GLY A 31 0.51 2.86 -35.24
N LEU A 32 1.68 2.30 -35.37
CA LEU A 32 2.40 1.59 -34.32
C LEU A 32 3.26 2.53 -33.49
N SER A 33 3.24 2.34 -32.18
CA SER A 33 4.14 2.99 -31.22
C SER A 33 4.57 2.00 -30.15
N PHE A 34 5.73 2.21 -29.54
CA PHE A 34 6.12 1.40 -28.38
C PHE A 34 6.95 2.19 -27.38
N VAL A 35 6.92 1.72 -26.14
CA VAL A 35 7.80 2.13 -25.05
C VAL A 35 8.39 0.87 -24.43
N GLU A 36 9.70 0.77 -24.48
CA GLU A 36 10.48 -0.30 -23.85
C GLU A 36 11.25 0.30 -22.69
N LYS A 37 11.11 -0.27 -21.48
CA LYS A 37 11.90 0.11 -20.32
C LYS A 37 12.57 -1.11 -19.73
N ALA A 38 13.90 -1.19 -19.83
CA ALA A 38 14.74 -2.18 -19.17
C ALA A 38 15.43 -1.52 -17.97
N SER A 39 15.36 -2.15 -16.81
CA SER A 39 16.01 -1.68 -15.59
C SER A 39 16.86 -2.80 -15.01
N VAL A 40 18.10 -2.51 -14.67
CA VAL A 40 18.98 -3.39 -13.91
C VAL A 40 19.41 -2.69 -12.64
N GLY A 41 19.49 -3.43 -11.55
CA GLY A 41 19.90 -2.89 -10.27
C GLY A 41 20.81 -3.82 -9.51
N TYR A 42 21.53 -3.26 -8.55
CA TYR A 42 22.40 -4.00 -7.66
C TYR A 42 22.24 -3.54 -6.22
N HIS A 43 21.88 -4.52 -5.37
CA HIS A 43 21.69 -4.35 -3.95
C HIS A 43 22.02 -5.66 -3.25
N TYR A 44 23.30 -5.93 -2.98
CA TYR A 44 23.85 -7.23 -2.58
C TYR A 44 23.67 -8.36 -3.61
N ALA A 45 22.73 -8.23 -4.55
CA ALA A 45 22.57 -9.10 -5.70
C ALA A 45 21.90 -8.32 -6.85
N SER A 46 21.91 -8.92 -8.03
CA SER A 46 21.32 -8.32 -9.22
C SER A 46 19.80 -8.42 -9.22
N THR A 47 19.16 -7.34 -9.64
CA THR A 47 17.75 -7.28 -10.00
C THR A 47 17.62 -6.86 -11.45
N ALA A 48 16.64 -7.35 -12.16
CA ALA A 48 16.28 -6.81 -13.46
C ALA A 48 14.78 -6.82 -13.67
N THR A 49 14.28 -5.77 -14.32
CA THR A 49 12.89 -5.68 -14.76
C THR A 49 12.84 -5.17 -16.19
N ASN A 50 11.83 -5.61 -16.91
CA ASN A 50 11.54 -5.15 -18.25
C ASN A 50 10.06 -4.80 -18.36
N ASN A 51 9.73 -3.72 -19.03
CA ASN A 51 8.36 -3.34 -19.35
C ASN A 51 8.29 -2.89 -20.81
N LEU A 52 7.59 -3.66 -21.63
CA LEU A 52 7.30 -3.36 -23.02
C LEU A 52 5.82 -3.03 -23.17
N ASP A 53 5.53 -1.83 -23.66
CA ASP A 53 4.20 -1.38 -24.07
C ASP A 53 4.19 -1.17 -25.57
N VAL A 54 3.32 -1.88 -26.29
CA VAL A 54 3.10 -1.73 -27.73
C VAL A 54 1.68 -1.25 -27.96
N ASN A 55 1.51 -0.14 -28.65
CA ASN A 55 0.21 0.42 -28.97
C ASN A 55 0.02 0.51 -30.49
N TYR A 56 -1.12 0.04 -30.96
CA TYR A 56 -1.58 0.23 -32.33
C TYR A 56 -2.88 1.04 -32.36
N ARG A 57 -2.90 2.07 -33.22
CA ARG A 57 -4.04 2.93 -33.38
C ARG A 57 -4.42 3.10 -34.84
N HIS A 58 -5.73 2.95 -35.12
CA HIS A 58 -6.30 3.26 -36.43
C HIS A 58 -7.74 3.75 -36.25
N GLY A 59 -8.01 4.99 -36.69
CA GLY A 59 -9.33 5.59 -36.54
C GLY A 59 -9.81 5.63 -35.08
N GLY A 60 -10.97 5.02 -34.81
CA GLY A 60 -11.54 4.88 -33.46
C GLY A 60 -10.91 3.79 -32.61
N LEU A 61 -10.17 2.86 -33.21
CA LEU A 61 -9.56 1.72 -32.53
C LEU A 61 -8.22 2.08 -31.91
N ASP A 62 -8.01 1.67 -30.65
CA ASP A 62 -6.74 1.76 -29.93
C ASP A 62 -6.51 0.44 -29.16
N VAL A 63 -5.47 -0.31 -29.51
CA VAL A 63 -5.11 -1.56 -28.87
C VAL A 63 -3.72 -1.44 -28.26
N THR A 64 -3.59 -1.76 -26.99
CA THR A 64 -2.31 -1.75 -26.27
C THR A 64 -2.03 -3.14 -25.70
N GLY A 65 -0.91 -3.72 -26.11
CA GLY A 65 -0.32 -4.89 -25.46
C GLY A 65 0.81 -4.43 -24.52
N SER A 66 0.82 -4.93 -23.29
CA SER A 66 1.88 -4.66 -22.31
C SER A 66 2.44 -5.96 -21.76
N LEU A 67 3.75 -6.04 -21.59
CA LEU A 67 4.42 -7.14 -20.92
C LEU A 67 5.41 -6.60 -19.90
N TRP A 68 5.11 -6.84 -18.63
CA TRP A 68 6.09 -6.66 -17.58
C TRP A 68 6.69 -8.02 -17.22
N ALA A 69 8.02 -8.07 -17.03
CA ALA A 69 8.74 -9.22 -16.52
C ALA A 69 9.87 -8.77 -15.58
N GLY A 70 10.15 -9.58 -14.57
CA GLY A 70 11.22 -9.21 -13.63
C GLY A 70 11.72 -10.37 -12.79
N TYR A 71 12.92 -10.17 -12.24
CA TYR A 71 13.51 -11.03 -11.23
C TYR A 71 14.34 -10.24 -10.22
N ASP A 72 14.45 -10.80 -9.01
CA ASP A 72 15.37 -10.38 -7.96
C ASP A 72 16.09 -11.61 -7.39
N TYR A 73 17.41 -11.62 -7.41
CA TYR A 73 18.24 -12.78 -7.05
C TYR A 73 18.90 -12.67 -5.69
N ALA A 74 18.36 -12.06 -4.74
CA ALA A 74 18.69 -12.05 -3.34
C ALA A 74 18.63 -10.65 -2.72
N ASN A 75 17.44 -10.14 -2.58
CA ASN A 75 17.23 -9.04 -1.67
C ASN A 75 17.54 -9.53 -0.25
N LYS A 76 18.68 -9.12 0.30
CA LYS A 76 19.12 -9.51 1.64
C LYS A 76 18.50 -8.60 2.68
N PHE A 77 18.03 -9.20 3.77
CA PHE A 77 17.48 -8.50 4.93
C PHE A 77 18.37 -8.76 6.13
N PHE A 78 18.72 -7.71 6.82
CA PHE A 78 19.37 -7.77 8.13
C PHE A 78 18.48 -7.01 9.10
N GLN A 79 18.07 -7.65 10.17
CA GLN A 79 17.21 -7.05 11.17
C GLN A 79 17.62 -7.49 12.55
N GLU A 80 17.69 -6.55 13.47
CA GLU A 80 17.86 -6.80 14.89
C GLU A 80 16.54 -6.46 15.58
N ASN A 81 16.05 -7.37 16.42
CA ASN A 81 14.82 -7.17 17.19
C ASN A 81 15.10 -7.39 18.66
N ILE A 82 14.50 -6.54 19.49
CA ILE A 82 14.49 -6.69 20.94
C ILE A 82 13.03 -6.69 21.38
N LEU A 83 12.59 -7.80 21.97
CA LEU A 83 11.27 -7.94 22.57
C LEU A 83 11.41 -7.85 24.08
N THR A 84 10.69 -6.94 24.74
CA THR A 84 10.73 -6.74 26.20
C THR A 84 9.32 -6.76 26.78
N TYR A 85 9.12 -7.47 27.88
CA TYR A 85 7.84 -7.57 28.58
C TYR A 85 8.01 -8.02 30.04
N GLN A 86 6.93 -7.91 30.82
CA GLN A 86 6.86 -8.37 32.20
C GLN A 86 5.72 -9.39 32.38
N VAL A 87 6.02 -10.50 33.08
CA VAL A 87 5.04 -11.51 33.47
C VAL A 87 5.28 -11.89 34.92
N ALA A 88 4.24 -11.84 35.76
CA ALA A 88 4.31 -12.21 37.19
C ALA A 88 5.47 -11.54 37.98
N GLY A 89 5.75 -10.27 37.65
CA GLY A 89 6.82 -9.49 38.31
C GLY A 89 8.23 -9.73 37.78
N LYS A 90 8.44 -10.71 36.87
CA LYS A 90 9.72 -10.99 36.23
C LYS A 90 9.83 -10.25 34.91
N GLN A 91 11.03 -9.77 34.58
CA GLN A 91 11.33 -9.13 33.30
C GLN A 91 11.88 -10.16 32.31
N TYR A 92 11.29 -10.20 31.12
CA TYR A 92 11.72 -11.03 30.00
C TYR A 92 12.25 -10.16 28.87
N ARG A 93 13.32 -10.65 28.23
CA ARG A 93 13.93 -10.00 27.08
C ARG A 93 14.35 -11.04 26.05
N GLY A 94 13.94 -10.85 24.80
CA GLY A 94 14.40 -11.63 23.65
C GLY A 94 15.21 -10.73 22.71
N GLU A 95 16.42 -11.14 22.36
CA GLU A 95 17.29 -10.46 21.38
C GLU A 95 17.41 -11.34 20.16
N SER A 96 16.97 -10.85 19.01
CA SER A 96 16.94 -11.62 17.77
C SER A 96 17.77 -10.94 16.68
N HIS A 97 18.60 -11.74 16.02
CA HIS A 97 19.37 -11.34 14.83
C HIS A 97 18.87 -12.14 13.64
N GLN A 98 18.31 -11.43 12.66
CA GLN A 98 17.80 -12.02 11.43
C GLN A 98 18.69 -11.67 10.24
N ASN A 99 19.07 -12.69 9.48
CA ASN A 99 19.71 -12.58 8.18
C ASN A 99 18.91 -13.41 7.17
N ALA A 100 18.26 -12.75 6.25
CA ALA A 100 17.39 -13.41 5.29
C ALA A 100 17.62 -12.91 3.87
N GLN A 101 17.21 -13.71 2.90
CA GLN A 101 17.21 -13.36 1.49
C GLN A 101 15.88 -13.74 0.84
N MET A 102 15.43 -12.89 -0.07
CA MET A 102 14.28 -13.17 -0.92
C MET A 102 14.70 -13.20 -2.38
N LYS A 103 14.25 -14.20 -3.09
CA LYS A 103 14.42 -14.35 -4.54
C LYS A 103 13.06 -14.48 -5.17
N TRP A 104 12.82 -13.78 -6.29
CA TRP A 104 11.56 -13.92 -6.99
C TRP A 104 11.71 -13.70 -8.50
N ARG A 105 10.76 -14.21 -9.25
CA ARG A 105 10.55 -13.90 -10.67
C ARG A 105 9.07 -13.87 -10.98
N GLY A 106 8.70 -13.03 -11.93
CA GLY A 106 7.30 -12.90 -12.32
C GLY A 106 7.16 -12.23 -13.67
N TRP A 107 5.97 -12.31 -14.24
CA TRP A 107 5.56 -11.62 -15.46
C TRP A 107 4.07 -11.28 -15.44
N SER A 108 3.73 -10.20 -16.13
CA SER A 108 2.38 -9.66 -16.20
C SER A 108 2.06 -9.21 -17.62
N PRO A 109 1.61 -10.11 -18.51
CA PRO A 109 1.04 -9.70 -19.79
C PRO A 109 -0.31 -9.04 -19.59
N GLN A 110 -0.58 -8.01 -20.38
CA GLN A 110 -1.83 -7.26 -20.38
C GLN A 110 -2.22 -6.90 -21.82
N ILE A 111 -3.49 -6.93 -22.11
CA ILE A 111 -4.06 -6.40 -23.33
C ILE A 111 -5.18 -5.42 -22.99
N GLN A 112 -5.20 -4.28 -23.66
CA GLN A 112 -6.22 -3.24 -23.54
C GLN A 112 -6.77 -2.94 -24.91
N LEU A 113 -8.08 -2.80 -24.98
CA LEU A 113 -8.80 -2.36 -26.16
C LEU A 113 -9.64 -1.15 -25.80
N ASN A 114 -9.59 -0.11 -26.63
CA ASN A 114 -10.50 1.01 -26.57
C ASN A 114 -11.03 1.29 -27.99
N TYR A 115 -12.32 1.50 -28.10
CA TYR A 115 -12.96 1.87 -29.35
C TYR A 115 -13.83 3.11 -29.16
N MET A 116 -13.52 4.16 -29.90
CA MET A 116 -14.31 5.40 -29.97
C MET A 116 -15.31 5.26 -31.12
N ILE A 117 -16.58 5.11 -30.80
CA ILE A 117 -17.66 5.08 -31.80
C ILE A 117 -17.75 6.45 -32.47
N ASP A 118 -17.73 7.51 -31.62
CA ASP A 118 -17.71 8.91 -32.00
C ASP A 118 -17.06 9.78 -30.92
N GLU A 119 -17.17 11.09 -30.99
CA GLU A 119 -16.59 12.02 -29.98
C GLU A 119 -17.22 11.88 -28.60
N ASN A 120 -18.45 11.38 -28.52
CA ASN A 120 -19.24 11.28 -27.30
C ASN A 120 -19.30 9.87 -26.71
N HIS A 121 -18.98 8.83 -27.50
CA HIS A 121 -19.18 7.44 -27.11
C HIS A 121 -17.92 6.62 -27.28
N SER A 122 -17.50 5.96 -26.21
CA SER A 122 -16.38 5.00 -26.22
C SER A 122 -16.68 3.82 -25.33
N PHE A 123 -16.18 2.67 -25.71
CA PHE A 123 -16.14 1.47 -24.88
C PHE A 123 -14.76 0.84 -24.95
N GLY A 124 -14.44 0.00 -23.97
CA GLY A 124 -13.20 -0.71 -23.96
C GLY A 124 -13.20 -1.84 -22.94
N ALA A 125 -12.16 -2.65 -23.05
CA ALA A 125 -11.92 -3.74 -22.12
C ALA A 125 -10.42 -3.92 -21.91
N TYR A 126 -10.03 -4.43 -20.76
CA TYR A 126 -8.69 -4.94 -20.57
C TYR A 126 -8.69 -6.27 -19.83
N TYR A 127 -7.65 -7.04 -20.07
CA TYR A 127 -7.32 -8.24 -19.34
C TYR A 127 -5.84 -8.19 -18.94
N LYS A 128 -5.54 -8.57 -17.70
CA LYS A 128 -4.20 -8.68 -17.16
C LYS A 128 -4.04 -10.00 -16.42
N TRP A 129 -2.92 -10.67 -16.63
CA TRP A 129 -2.53 -11.86 -15.91
C TRP A 129 -1.23 -11.61 -15.15
N ASP A 130 -1.29 -11.50 -13.83
CA ASP A 130 -0.12 -11.44 -12.97
C ASP A 130 0.28 -12.86 -12.56
N ASN A 131 1.49 -13.26 -12.83
CA ASN A 131 2.00 -14.59 -12.51
C ASN A 131 3.39 -14.48 -11.85
N HIS A 132 3.47 -14.93 -10.60
CA HIS A 132 4.71 -15.09 -9.86
C HIS A 132 4.88 -16.58 -9.52
N PRO A 133 5.44 -17.38 -10.44
CA PRO A 133 5.53 -18.83 -10.28
C PRO A 133 6.55 -19.23 -9.24
N TRP A 134 7.36 -18.28 -8.78
CA TRP A 134 8.46 -18.58 -7.90
C TRP A 134 8.86 -17.33 -7.09
N GLN A 135 8.66 -17.42 -5.78
CA GLN A 135 9.15 -16.48 -4.79
C GLN A 135 9.63 -17.29 -3.57
N ASN A 136 10.93 -17.28 -3.35
CA ASN A 136 11.56 -18.01 -2.24
C ASN A 136 12.13 -17.01 -1.24
N PHE A 137 11.76 -17.20 0.02
CA PHE A 137 12.40 -16.58 1.16
C PHE A 137 13.18 -17.65 1.93
N SER A 138 14.40 -17.34 2.35
CA SER A 138 15.17 -18.16 3.27
C SER A 138 15.91 -17.26 4.24
N GLY A 139 15.93 -17.62 5.52
CA GLY A 139 16.54 -16.80 6.55
C GLY A 139 16.95 -17.57 7.78
N TRP A 140 17.94 -17.02 8.46
CA TRP A 140 18.41 -17.43 9.77
C TRP A 140 17.92 -16.40 10.79
N LEU A 141 17.32 -16.89 11.87
CA LEU A 141 16.88 -16.09 12.99
C LEU A 141 17.44 -16.72 14.25
N ASN A 142 18.43 -16.05 14.87
CA ASN A 142 18.98 -16.44 16.15
C ASN A 142 18.36 -15.57 17.23
N THR A 143 17.78 -16.18 18.25
CA THR A 143 17.14 -15.49 19.36
C THR A 143 17.70 -15.96 20.69
N GLU A 144 18.32 -15.06 21.43
CA GLU A 144 18.71 -15.26 22.83
C GLU A 144 17.60 -14.75 23.75
N SER A 145 17.22 -15.52 24.74
CA SER A 145 16.20 -15.14 25.72
C SER A 145 16.78 -15.02 27.13
N TYR A 146 16.25 -14.05 27.87
CA TYR A 146 16.71 -13.70 29.23
C TYR A 146 15.52 -13.54 30.17
N GLU A 147 15.68 -13.91 31.44
CA GLU A 147 14.77 -13.67 32.56
C GLU A 147 15.51 -12.93 33.66
N ASP A 148 15.05 -11.74 34.06
CA ASP A 148 15.70 -10.87 35.05
C ASP A 148 17.20 -10.66 34.76
N GLY A 149 17.56 -10.53 33.47
CA GLY A 149 18.93 -10.38 33.01
C GLY A 149 19.76 -11.65 32.94
N LYS A 150 19.24 -12.80 33.40
CA LYS A 150 19.93 -14.11 33.32
C LYS A 150 19.57 -14.77 31.99
N TYR A 151 20.59 -15.31 31.32
CA TYR A 151 20.43 -16.11 30.12
C TYR A 151 19.58 -17.35 30.37
N ARG A 152 18.66 -17.68 29.46
CA ARG A 152 17.77 -18.84 29.52
C ARG A 152 18.05 -19.85 28.42
N GLU A 153 17.97 -19.42 27.17
CA GLU A 153 18.13 -20.29 26.00
C GLU A 153 18.51 -19.52 24.75
N LEU A 154 19.14 -20.21 23.81
CA LEU A 154 19.35 -19.79 22.42
C LEU A 154 18.45 -20.62 21.50
N SER A 155 17.71 -19.97 20.62
CA SER A 155 17.01 -20.60 19.51
C SER A 155 17.64 -20.17 18.18
N GLU A 156 18.16 -21.15 17.44
CA GLU A 156 18.71 -20.97 16.10
C GLU A 156 17.72 -21.51 15.09
N SER A 157 17.05 -20.62 14.37
CA SER A 157 15.95 -20.96 13.46
C SER A 157 16.37 -20.76 12.01
N ASN A 158 16.10 -21.77 11.17
CA ASN A 158 16.17 -21.67 9.72
C ASN A 158 14.75 -21.59 9.17
N ILE A 159 14.40 -20.45 8.57
CA ILE A 159 13.07 -20.14 8.06
C ILE A 159 13.11 -20.23 6.53
N TYR A 160 12.14 -20.90 5.93
CA TYR A 160 11.98 -20.98 4.49
C TYR A 160 10.52 -20.80 4.07
N GLN A 161 10.32 -20.19 2.90
CA GLN A 161 8.99 -19.95 2.32
C GLN A 161 9.10 -20.01 0.79
N LYS A 162 8.12 -20.64 0.14
CA LYS A 162 8.03 -20.77 -1.32
C LYS A 162 6.64 -20.35 -1.78
N THR A 163 6.47 -19.09 -2.07
CA THR A 163 5.18 -18.55 -2.49
C THR A 163 5.00 -18.65 -4.01
N THR A 164 3.81 -19.03 -4.44
CA THR A 164 3.36 -18.90 -5.83
C THR A 164 2.09 -18.08 -5.88
N PHE A 165 1.98 -17.21 -6.88
CA PHE A 165 0.86 -16.29 -7.00
C PHE A 165 0.39 -16.20 -8.47
N LYS A 166 -0.92 -16.29 -8.68
CA LYS A 166 -1.56 -16.10 -9.99
C LYS A 166 -2.79 -15.23 -9.80
N LYS A 167 -2.91 -14.16 -10.59
CA LYS A 167 -4.04 -13.25 -10.56
C LYS A 167 -4.48 -12.90 -11.97
N HIS A 168 -5.78 -12.99 -12.21
CA HIS A 168 -6.45 -12.57 -13.44
C HIS A 168 -7.33 -11.36 -13.13
N ILE A 169 -7.20 -10.31 -13.91
CA ILE A 169 -7.94 -9.05 -13.73
C ILE A 169 -8.61 -8.72 -15.06
N PHE A 170 -9.89 -8.38 -14.99
CA PHE A 170 -10.70 -7.96 -16.12
C PHE A 170 -11.35 -6.62 -15.80
N ASN A 171 -11.50 -5.78 -16.79
CA ASN A 171 -12.39 -4.64 -16.75
C ASN A 171 -13.04 -4.46 -18.13
N ALA A 172 -14.29 -4.05 -18.12
CA ALA A 172 -14.97 -3.52 -19.31
C ALA A 172 -15.67 -2.22 -18.92
N TYR A 173 -15.70 -1.26 -19.83
CA TYR A 173 -16.34 0.02 -19.60
C TYR A 173 -17.10 0.52 -20.81
N TYR A 174 -18.10 1.35 -20.53
CA TYR A 174 -18.71 2.28 -21.47
C TYR A 174 -18.65 3.68 -20.89
N ASN A 175 -18.21 4.65 -21.68
CA ASN A 175 -18.24 6.06 -21.34
C ASN A 175 -18.90 6.82 -22.50
N GLY A 176 -19.99 7.53 -22.21
CA GLY A 176 -20.76 8.20 -23.24
C GLY A 176 -21.52 9.42 -22.76
N LYS A 177 -22.03 10.19 -23.73
CA LYS A 177 -22.85 11.37 -23.50
C LYS A 177 -24.06 11.37 -24.41
N VAL A 178 -25.27 11.27 -23.83
CA VAL A 178 -26.55 11.33 -24.54
C VAL A 178 -27.19 12.69 -24.25
N GLY A 179 -27.15 13.59 -25.22
CA GLY A 179 -27.56 14.98 -25.03
C GLY A 179 -26.69 15.65 -23.94
N LYS A 180 -27.30 16.02 -22.80
CA LYS A 180 -26.58 16.58 -21.64
C LYS A 180 -26.20 15.56 -20.59
N LEU A 181 -26.69 14.32 -20.70
CA LEU A 181 -26.44 13.26 -19.72
C LEU A 181 -25.12 12.55 -20.03
N GLY A 182 -24.14 12.65 -19.15
CA GLY A 182 -22.94 11.82 -19.15
C GLY A 182 -23.20 10.49 -18.46
N ILE A 183 -22.69 9.40 -19.02
CA ILE A 183 -22.82 8.03 -18.53
C ILE A 183 -21.42 7.42 -18.43
N ASP A 184 -21.08 6.84 -17.28
CA ASP A 184 -19.85 6.07 -17.06
C ASP A 184 -20.21 4.76 -16.40
N TYR A 185 -20.04 3.65 -17.13
CA TYR A 185 -20.37 2.30 -16.68
C TYR A 185 -19.12 1.44 -16.68
N ASN A 186 -18.88 0.72 -15.59
CA ASN A 186 -17.73 -0.16 -15.43
C ASN A 186 -18.14 -1.50 -14.83
N VAL A 187 -17.52 -2.57 -15.32
CA VAL A 187 -17.60 -3.93 -14.76
C VAL A 187 -16.19 -4.46 -14.56
N ASP A 188 -15.90 -4.97 -13.37
CA ASP A 188 -14.60 -5.51 -13.00
C ASP A 188 -14.72 -6.95 -12.50
N GLY A 189 -13.72 -7.76 -12.82
CA GLY A 189 -13.54 -9.11 -12.29
C GLY A 189 -12.09 -9.33 -11.85
N LEU A 190 -11.92 -10.10 -10.77
CA LEU A 190 -10.61 -10.51 -10.28
C LEU A 190 -10.69 -11.93 -9.74
N PHE A 191 -9.74 -12.77 -10.15
CA PHE A 191 -9.56 -14.12 -9.67
C PHE A 191 -8.10 -14.33 -9.31
N ASP A 192 -7.82 -14.68 -8.07
CA ASP A 192 -6.45 -14.98 -7.67
C ASP A 192 -6.35 -16.28 -6.87
N VAL A 193 -5.15 -16.84 -6.89
CA VAL A 193 -4.74 -17.98 -6.08
C VAL A 193 -3.31 -17.75 -5.62
N THR A 194 -3.12 -17.80 -4.30
CA THR A 194 -1.81 -17.81 -3.65
C THR A 194 -1.63 -19.16 -2.95
N ASN A 195 -0.49 -19.82 -3.17
CA ASN A 195 -0.05 -20.95 -2.37
C ASN A 195 1.26 -20.56 -1.68
N ASP A 196 1.33 -20.81 -0.39
CA ASP A 196 2.41 -20.35 0.47
C ASP A 196 2.87 -21.44 1.43
N PRO A 197 3.58 -22.49 0.91
CA PRO A 197 4.29 -23.42 1.77
C PRO A 197 5.48 -22.71 2.43
N ASN A 198 5.56 -22.79 3.75
CA ASN A 198 6.63 -22.24 4.56
C ASN A 198 6.95 -23.16 5.72
N GLY A 199 8.10 -22.98 6.35
CA GLY A 199 8.46 -23.78 7.51
C GLY A 199 9.64 -23.20 8.27
N THR A 200 9.84 -23.76 9.46
CA THR A 200 10.89 -23.38 10.39
C THR A 200 11.54 -24.63 10.97
N GLU A 201 12.87 -24.70 10.93
CA GLU A 201 13.68 -25.68 11.61
C GLU A 201 14.46 -24.96 12.72
N GLU A 202 14.34 -25.43 13.97
CA GLU A 202 14.89 -24.76 15.15
C GLU A 202 15.74 -25.71 15.98
N ASN A 203 16.96 -25.26 16.29
CA ASN A 203 17.81 -25.87 17.32
C ASN A 203 17.73 -24.97 18.56
N ILE A 204 17.30 -25.54 19.67
CA ILE A 204 17.13 -24.84 20.95
C ILE A 204 18.16 -25.40 21.93
N THR A 205 18.96 -24.52 22.55
CA THR A 205 19.93 -24.88 23.57
C THR A 205 19.61 -24.06 24.83
N ASP A 206 19.28 -24.72 25.93
CA ASP A 206 19.01 -24.07 27.22
C ASP A 206 20.28 -23.65 27.96
N ALA A 207 20.13 -22.98 29.12
CA ALA A 207 21.26 -22.52 29.93
C ALA A 207 22.12 -23.68 30.51
N ASP A 208 21.55 -24.87 30.66
CA ASP A 208 22.22 -26.06 31.15
C ASP A 208 22.90 -26.86 30.01
N GLY A 209 22.77 -26.41 28.76
CA GLY A 209 23.33 -27.04 27.56
C GLY A 209 22.48 -28.18 26.99
N ASN A 210 21.25 -28.39 27.47
CA ASN A 210 20.34 -29.37 26.90
C ASN A 210 19.87 -28.88 25.52
N LYS A 211 19.78 -29.83 24.57
CA LYS A 211 19.41 -29.50 23.17
C LYS A 211 18.05 -30.10 22.82
N ALA A 212 17.25 -29.31 22.11
CA ALA A 212 16.00 -29.74 21.52
C ALA A 212 15.96 -29.32 20.05
N PHE A 213 15.33 -30.16 19.22
CA PHE A 213 15.08 -29.83 17.79
C PHE A 213 13.58 -29.76 17.55
N ARG A 214 13.18 -28.81 16.74
CA ARG A 214 11.79 -28.64 16.28
C ARG A 214 11.75 -28.37 14.78
N LYS A 215 10.82 -29.02 14.09
CA LYS A 215 10.50 -28.74 12.70
C LYS A 215 9.00 -28.53 12.55
N VAL A 216 8.63 -27.44 11.91
CA VAL A 216 7.24 -27.10 11.60
C VAL A 216 7.14 -26.71 10.15
N ASP A 217 6.36 -27.44 9.37
CA ASP A 217 5.99 -27.10 8.00
C ASP A 217 4.56 -26.57 7.98
N ASN A 218 4.34 -25.42 7.41
CA ASN A 218 3.04 -24.79 7.23
C ASN A 218 2.67 -24.72 5.75
N PHE A 219 1.40 -24.82 5.45
CA PHE A 219 0.87 -24.59 4.12
C PHE A 219 -0.36 -23.71 4.20
N THR A 220 -0.29 -22.52 3.60
CA THR A 220 -1.41 -21.59 3.46
C THR A 220 -1.82 -21.51 2.00
N LYS A 221 -3.13 -21.55 1.74
CA LYS A 221 -3.68 -21.34 0.42
C LYS A 221 -4.84 -20.37 0.47
N SER A 222 -4.76 -19.30 -0.32
CA SER A 222 -5.80 -18.28 -0.44
C SER A 222 -6.35 -18.24 -1.86
N LYS A 223 -7.67 -18.02 -1.99
CA LYS A 223 -8.33 -17.81 -3.28
C LYS A 223 -9.35 -16.70 -3.16
N ASN A 224 -9.34 -15.76 -4.09
CA ASN A 224 -10.37 -14.74 -4.22
C ASN A 224 -11.13 -14.91 -5.55
N ARG A 225 -12.45 -14.68 -5.50
CA ARG A 225 -13.34 -14.56 -6.65
C ARG A 225 -14.17 -13.30 -6.46
N PHE A 226 -13.80 -12.28 -7.19
CA PHE A 226 -14.38 -10.96 -7.05
C PHE A 226 -14.99 -10.48 -8.37
N TRP A 227 -16.10 -9.76 -8.26
CA TRP A 227 -16.67 -8.97 -9.34
C TRP A 227 -17.33 -7.71 -8.79
N ALA A 228 -17.39 -6.66 -9.61
CA ALA A 228 -18.03 -5.41 -9.25
C ALA A 228 -18.60 -4.72 -10.48
N THR A 229 -19.61 -3.87 -10.26
CA THR A 229 -20.17 -2.99 -11.28
C THR A 229 -20.43 -1.61 -10.69
N LYS A 230 -20.22 -0.57 -11.50
CA LYS A 230 -20.42 0.82 -11.12
C LYS A 230 -21.05 1.60 -12.28
N LEU A 231 -22.11 2.34 -11.98
CA LEU A 231 -22.79 3.22 -12.92
C LEU A 231 -22.84 4.63 -12.35
N VAL A 232 -22.38 5.61 -13.15
CA VAL A 232 -22.34 7.03 -12.79
C VAL A 232 -23.04 7.85 -13.85
N PHE A 233 -23.94 8.70 -13.43
CA PHE A 233 -24.60 9.71 -14.26
C PHE A 233 -24.12 11.11 -13.87
N THR A 234 -23.87 11.94 -14.88
CA THR A 234 -23.48 13.34 -14.70
C THR A 234 -24.40 14.23 -15.54
N TYR A 235 -25.00 15.22 -14.91
CA TYR A 235 -25.95 16.11 -15.60
C TYR A 235 -25.76 17.56 -15.17
N PRO A 236 -25.69 18.52 -16.12
CA PRO A 236 -25.64 19.93 -15.78
C PRO A 236 -27.03 20.41 -15.31
N VAL A 237 -27.10 20.96 -14.10
CA VAL A 237 -28.33 21.47 -13.48
C VAL A 237 -28.03 22.73 -12.66
N ALA A 238 -28.92 23.76 -12.73
CA ALA A 238 -28.84 24.97 -11.93
C ALA A 238 -27.46 25.64 -11.94
N LYS A 239 -26.83 25.79 -13.13
CA LYS A 239 -25.49 26.34 -13.35
C LYS A 239 -24.35 25.55 -12.65
N GLY A 240 -24.61 24.32 -12.24
CA GLY A 240 -23.65 23.41 -11.64
C GLY A 240 -23.69 22.04 -12.32
N THR A 241 -23.03 21.08 -11.72
CA THR A 241 -22.98 19.69 -12.16
C THR A 241 -23.48 18.78 -11.05
N LEU A 242 -24.52 18.02 -11.34
CA LEU A 242 -25.03 16.94 -10.51
C LEU A 242 -24.39 15.63 -10.97
N THR A 243 -23.82 14.88 -10.04
CA THR A 243 -23.31 13.52 -10.26
C THR A 243 -24.03 12.58 -9.30
N LEU A 244 -24.56 11.50 -9.81
CA LEU A 244 -25.21 10.45 -9.00
C LEU A 244 -24.85 9.08 -9.55
N GLY A 245 -24.89 8.07 -8.71
CA GLY A 245 -24.57 6.73 -9.17
C GLY A 245 -24.67 5.66 -8.08
N GLY A 246 -24.40 4.44 -8.52
CA GLY A 246 -24.38 3.27 -7.66
C GLY A 246 -23.23 2.35 -8.01
N GLU A 247 -22.87 1.54 -7.02
CA GLU A 247 -21.82 0.54 -7.13
C GLU A 247 -22.25 -0.70 -6.36
N TYR A 248 -22.00 -1.87 -6.95
CA TYR A 248 -22.16 -3.15 -6.29
C TYR A 248 -20.91 -3.98 -6.48
N SER A 249 -20.47 -4.66 -5.43
CA SER A 249 -19.36 -5.58 -5.49
C SER A 249 -19.62 -6.82 -4.65
N TYR A 250 -19.02 -7.93 -5.06
CA TYR A 250 -19.07 -9.21 -4.37
C TYR A 250 -17.71 -9.88 -4.37
N ASN A 251 -17.26 -10.32 -3.21
CA ASN A 251 -16.05 -11.13 -3.04
C ASN A 251 -16.38 -12.46 -2.33
N ASN A 252 -15.80 -13.54 -2.81
CA ASN A 252 -15.80 -14.84 -2.16
C ASN A 252 -14.34 -15.28 -1.99
N ARG A 253 -13.83 -15.13 -0.78
CA ARG A 253 -12.48 -15.53 -0.38
C ARG A 253 -12.53 -16.84 0.38
N THR A 254 -11.57 -17.72 0.11
CA THR A 254 -11.31 -18.94 0.90
C THR A 254 -9.85 -18.97 1.31
N ASP A 255 -9.59 -19.22 2.58
CA ASP A 255 -8.27 -19.41 3.15
C ASP A 255 -8.22 -20.77 3.84
N SER A 256 -7.24 -21.59 3.51
CA SER A 256 -6.96 -22.86 4.18
C SER A 256 -5.56 -22.82 4.76
N TYR A 257 -5.43 -23.29 5.99
CA TYR A 257 -4.17 -23.45 6.69
C TYR A 257 -4.03 -24.87 7.18
N SER A 258 -2.87 -25.48 6.97
CA SER A 258 -2.50 -26.75 7.56
C SER A 258 -1.04 -26.73 8.00
N TYR A 259 -0.72 -27.52 9.02
CA TYR A 259 0.64 -27.66 9.50
C TYR A 259 1.01 -29.14 9.71
N LYS A 260 2.33 -29.40 9.71
CA LYS A 260 2.91 -30.68 10.05
C LYS A 260 4.07 -30.44 11.02
N SER A 261 4.07 -31.15 12.14
CA SER A 261 5.13 -31.14 13.14
C SER A 261 5.14 -32.50 13.87
N GLU A 262 6.30 -32.93 14.32
CA GLU A 262 6.43 -34.12 15.18
C GLU A 262 5.98 -33.82 16.62
N GLN A 263 6.03 -32.55 17.02
CA GLN A 263 5.61 -32.09 18.35
C GLN A 263 4.18 -31.54 18.28
N GLN A 264 3.41 -31.78 19.33
CA GLN A 264 2.10 -31.13 19.45
C GLN A 264 2.28 -29.64 19.67
N LEU A 265 1.64 -28.84 18.82
CA LEU A 265 1.64 -27.38 18.90
C LEU A 265 0.22 -26.89 19.21
N PRO A 266 0.09 -25.73 19.88
CA PRO A 266 -1.22 -25.13 20.16
C PRO A 266 -1.83 -24.44 18.93
N VAL A 267 -1.77 -25.09 17.77
CA VAL A 267 -2.34 -24.63 16.50
C VAL A 267 -3.18 -25.75 15.89
N SER A 268 -4.10 -25.41 15.03
CA SER A 268 -4.96 -26.37 14.33
C SER A 268 -5.09 -26.02 12.85
N ASN A 269 -5.37 -27.03 12.03
CA ASN A 269 -5.76 -26.80 10.65
C ASN A 269 -7.06 -25.98 10.61
N SER A 270 -7.18 -25.09 9.64
CA SER A 270 -8.36 -24.26 9.49
C SER A 270 -8.78 -24.13 8.03
N ASP A 271 -10.08 -24.00 7.79
CA ASP A 271 -10.70 -23.68 6.52
C ASP A 271 -11.71 -22.55 6.76
N THR A 272 -11.39 -21.38 6.25
CA THR A 272 -12.17 -20.15 6.43
C THR A 272 -12.70 -19.69 5.08
N ARG A 273 -13.97 -19.26 5.05
CA ARG A 273 -14.55 -18.61 3.88
C ARG A 273 -15.21 -17.30 4.28
N ILE A 274 -14.90 -16.23 3.55
CA ILE A 274 -15.51 -14.91 3.71
C ILE A 274 -16.27 -14.59 2.42
N ARG A 275 -17.59 -14.40 2.53
CA ARG A 275 -18.44 -13.88 1.45
C ARG A 275 -18.87 -12.48 1.80
N GLU A 276 -18.49 -11.51 1.00
CA GLU A 276 -18.78 -10.11 1.26
C GLU A 276 -19.44 -9.47 0.04
N SER A 277 -20.58 -8.82 0.26
CA SER A 277 -21.19 -7.94 -0.73
C SER A 277 -21.22 -6.51 -0.19
N MET A 278 -20.95 -5.55 -1.07
CA MET A 278 -21.09 -4.13 -0.78
C MET A 278 -21.96 -3.47 -1.82
N THR A 279 -22.97 -2.74 -1.35
CA THR A 279 -23.84 -1.89 -2.18
C THR A 279 -23.62 -0.45 -1.76
N ALA A 280 -23.38 0.43 -2.73
CA ALA A 280 -23.21 1.85 -2.46
C ALA A 280 -24.04 2.70 -3.41
N GLY A 281 -24.55 3.82 -2.89
CA GLY A 281 -25.21 4.87 -3.64
C GLY A 281 -24.61 6.22 -3.28
N PHE A 282 -24.53 7.14 -4.23
CA PHE A 282 -23.99 8.47 -3.95
C PHE A 282 -24.64 9.55 -4.80
N ILE A 283 -24.60 10.77 -4.26
CA ILE A 283 -24.99 12.01 -4.93
C ILE A 283 -23.99 13.11 -4.60
N GLU A 284 -23.65 13.92 -5.57
CA GLU A 284 -22.71 15.02 -5.46
C GLU A 284 -23.15 16.18 -6.33
N TYR A 285 -23.07 17.40 -5.82
CA TYR A 285 -23.34 18.62 -6.59
C TYR A 285 -22.22 19.61 -6.41
N GLY A 286 -21.71 20.12 -7.53
CA GLY A 286 -20.67 21.13 -7.58
C GLY A 286 -21.07 22.33 -8.43
N ARG A 287 -20.78 23.56 -7.94
CA ARG A 287 -21.12 24.81 -8.64
C ARG A 287 -20.14 25.93 -8.34
N ASN A 288 -19.94 26.80 -9.35
CA ASN A 288 -19.25 28.08 -9.19
C ASN A 288 -20.23 29.19 -8.82
N PHE A 289 -19.95 29.87 -7.70
CA PHE A 289 -20.61 31.10 -7.25
C PHE A 289 -19.65 32.27 -7.44
N GLY A 290 -19.59 32.82 -8.65
CA GLY A 290 -18.56 33.77 -9.05
C GLY A 290 -17.17 33.11 -8.98
N HIS A 291 -16.30 33.59 -8.09
CA HIS A 291 -14.96 33.03 -7.89
C HIS A 291 -14.91 31.86 -6.88
N LEU A 292 -16.00 31.63 -6.13
CA LEU A 292 -16.08 30.52 -5.18
C LEU A 292 -16.61 29.27 -5.88
N PHE A 293 -15.82 28.19 -5.91
CA PHE A 293 -16.29 26.85 -6.22
C PHE A 293 -16.72 26.15 -4.94
N ALA A 294 -17.94 25.62 -4.91
CA ALA A 294 -18.47 24.81 -3.83
C ALA A 294 -18.94 23.46 -4.36
N GLN A 295 -18.57 22.39 -3.68
CA GLN A 295 -18.99 21.01 -3.96
C GLN A 295 -19.39 20.34 -2.66
N VAL A 296 -20.54 19.68 -2.67
CA VAL A 296 -21.01 18.85 -1.57
C VAL A 296 -21.48 17.52 -2.11
N GLY A 297 -21.26 16.47 -1.34
CA GLY A 297 -21.67 15.13 -1.72
C GLY A 297 -21.86 14.23 -0.52
N VAL A 298 -22.60 13.17 -0.72
CA VAL A 298 -22.79 12.12 0.28
C VAL A 298 -22.80 10.76 -0.43
N ARG A 299 -22.16 9.80 0.19
CA ARG A 299 -22.14 8.39 -0.22
C ARG A 299 -22.65 7.55 0.95
N TYR A 300 -23.52 6.59 0.66
CA TYR A 300 -23.93 5.54 1.57
C TYR A 300 -23.34 4.22 1.11
N GLU A 301 -22.74 3.46 2.03
CA GLU A 301 -22.21 2.13 1.75
C GLU A 301 -22.82 1.12 2.72
N TYR A 302 -23.43 0.06 2.18
CA TYR A 302 -23.97 -1.05 2.95
C TYR A 302 -23.14 -2.31 2.69
N LEU A 303 -22.56 -2.86 3.75
CA LEU A 303 -21.77 -4.08 3.74
C LEU A 303 -22.51 -5.24 4.37
N ASN A 304 -22.45 -6.41 3.74
CA ASN A 304 -22.93 -7.67 4.28
C ASN A 304 -21.84 -8.73 4.13
N THR A 305 -21.30 -9.19 5.26
CA THR A 305 -20.24 -10.20 5.34
C THR A 305 -20.76 -11.45 6.01
N GLY A 306 -20.68 -12.59 5.32
CA GLY A 306 -20.88 -13.92 5.89
C GLY A 306 -19.53 -14.58 6.13
N TYR A 307 -19.27 -14.98 7.38
CA TYR A 307 -18.07 -15.69 7.81
C TYR A 307 -18.38 -17.16 8.04
N TYR A 308 -17.51 -18.06 7.52
CA TYR A 308 -17.72 -19.50 7.61
C TYR A 308 -16.41 -20.18 8.04
N GLU A 309 -16.51 -21.14 8.97
CA GLU A 309 -15.44 -22.03 9.38
C GLU A 309 -15.85 -23.48 9.07
N SER A 310 -14.98 -24.21 8.39
CA SER A 310 -15.25 -25.59 7.95
C SER A 310 -16.64 -25.77 7.32
N GLY A 311 -17.03 -24.79 6.50
CA GLY A 311 -18.33 -24.77 5.81
C GLY A 311 -19.53 -24.30 6.64
N LYS A 312 -19.40 -24.14 7.97
CA LYS A 312 -20.47 -23.68 8.86
C LYS A 312 -20.41 -22.17 9.04
N ARG A 313 -21.54 -21.48 8.89
CA ARG A 313 -21.64 -20.05 9.13
C ARG A 313 -21.49 -19.73 10.61
N GLN A 314 -20.66 -18.72 10.90
CA GLN A 314 -20.43 -18.17 12.23
C GLN A 314 -21.18 -16.84 12.35
N GLU A 315 -22.30 -16.82 13.05
CA GLU A 315 -23.16 -15.64 13.11
C GLU A 315 -22.51 -14.49 13.91
N ASN A 316 -21.75 -14.80 14.97
CA ASN A 316 -21.02 -13.84 15.78
C ASN A 316 -19.85 -13.15 15.06
N MET A 317 -19.34 -13.75 13.96
CA MET A 317 -18.29 -13.21 13.11
C MET A 317 -18.84 -12.61 11.80
N SER A 318 -20.11 -12.93 11.47
CA SER A 318 -20.81 -12.37 10.31
C SER A 318 -21.34 -10.98 10.63
N ARG A 319 -21.33 -10.04 9.66
CA ARG A 319 -21.64 -8.63 9.91
C ARG A 319 -22.49 -8.02 8.83
N LYS A 320 -23.34 -7.07 9.25
CA LYS A 320 -24.10 -6.18 8.38
C LYS A 320 -24.06 -4.79 8.98
N TYR A 321 -23.63 -3.82 8.20
CA TYR A 321 -23.63 -2.42 8.62
C TYR A 321 -23.69 -1.48 7.43
N GLY A 322 -24.17 -0.26 7.67
CA GLY A 322 -24.24 0.77 6.67
C GLY A 322 -23.80 2.11 7.23
N ASP A 323 -23.01 2.83 6.45
CA ASP A 323 -22.37 4.08 6.85
C ASP A 323 -22.56 5.18 5.82
N TRP A 324 -22.66 6.43 6.31
CA TRP A 324 -22.74 7.64 5.51
C TRP A 324 -21.39 8.35 5.47
N PHE A 325 -20.97 8.75 4.27
CA PHE A 325 -19.69 9.42 4.02
C PHE A 325 -19.94 10.78 3.36
N PRO A 326 -20.13 11.84 4.17
CA PRO A 326 -20.25 13.20 3.65
C PRO A 326 -18.91 13.74 3.18
N THR A 327 -18.94 14.54 2.10
CA THR A 327 -17.80 15.28 1.56
C THR A 327 -18.19 16.71 1.26
N ALA A 328 -17.29 17.66 1.49
CA ALA A 328 -17.47 19.05 1.11
C ALA A 328 -16.14 19.65 0.64
N THR A 329 -16.18 20.51 -0.35
CA THR A 329 -15.01 21.26 -0.83
C THR A 329 -15.43 22.69 -1.16
N LEU A 330 -14.65 23.64 -0.67
CA LEU A 330 -14.72 25.05 -1.02
C LEU A 330 -13.37 25.47 -1.60
N SER A 331 -13.37 26.07 -2.79
CA SER A 331 -12.13 26.55 -3.43
C SER A 331 -12.35 27.94 -4.01
N MET A 332 -11.40 28.84 -3.74
CA MET A 332 -11.49 30.22 -4.23
C MET A 332 -10.11 30.84 -4.40
N PRO A 333 -9.92 31.77 -5.35
CA PRO A 333 -8.78 32.65 -5.36
C PRO A 333 -8.92 33.72 -4.28
N LEU A 334 -7.89 33.92 -3.48
CA LEU A 334 -7.74 35.05 -2.55
C LEU A 334 -6.57 35.90 -3.05
N GLY A 335 -6.86 36.92 -3.85
CA GLY A 335 -5.85 37.64 -4.62
C GLY A 335 -5.11 36.70 -5.59
N LYS A 336 -3.81 36.49 -5.35
CA LYS A 336 -2.96 35.59 -6.16
C LYS A 336 -2.82 34.18 -5.56
N VAL A 337 -3.40 33.92 -4.39
CA VAL A 337 -3.37 32.63 -3.69
C VAL A 337 -4.61 31.82 -4.07
N GLN A 338 -4.44 30.58 -4.48
CA GLN A 338 -5.54 29.62 -4.64
C GLN A 338 -5.73 28.89 -3.32
N LEU A 339 -6.90 29.05 -2.69
CA LEU A 339 -7.26 28.38 -1.45
C LEU A 339 -8.26 27.26 -1.73
N SER A 340 -8.08 26.13 -1.04
CA SER A 340 -9.06 25.05 -1.03
C SER A 340 -9.17 24.50 0.38
N LEU A 341 -10.39 24.47 0.92
CA LEU A 341 -10.73 23.81 2.19
C LEU A 341 -11.65 22.65 1.89
N SER A 342 -11.33 21.49 2.41
CA SER A 342 -12.18 20.31 2.22
C SER A 342 -12.34 19.52 3.51
N TYR A 343 -13.49 18.87 3.60
CA TYR A 343 -13.85 17.92 4.64
C TYR A 343 -14.30 16.61 3.99
N ARG A 344 -13.91 15.48 4.60
CA ARG A 344 -14.44 14.17 4.26
C ARG A 344 -14.40 13.23 5.47
N GLN A 345 -15.26 12.25 5.45
CA GLN A 345 -15.17 11.09 6.33
C GLN A 345 -14.64 9.91 5.52
N ASP A 346 -13.52 9.35 5.98
CA ASP A 346 -12.87 8.18 5.39
C ASP A 346 -13.18 6.92 6.19
N ILE A 347 -13.14 5.78 5.53
CA ILE A 347 -13.19 4.45 6.15
C ILE A 347 -11.99 3.61 5.67
N MET A 348 -11.43 2.82 6.56
CA MET A 348 -10.46 1.78 6.23
C MET A 348 -10.94 0.46 6.84
N ARG A 349 -11.42 -0.42 5.99
CA ARG A 349 -11.86 -1.77 6.39
C ARG A 349 -10.65 -2.69 6.53
N PRO A 350 -10.68 -3.64 7.47
CA PRO A 350 -9.60 -4.61 7.63
C PRO A 350 -9.33 -5.38 6.33
N GLU A 351 -8.08 -5.68 6.05
CA GLU A 351 -7.70 -6.60 4.99
C GLU A 351 -8.28 -7.99 5.27
N TYR A 352 -8.63 -8.73 4.23
CA TYR A 352 -9.25 -10.06 4.41
C TYR A 352 -8.32 -11.03 5.13
N GLY A 353 -7.00 -10.94 4.91
CA GLY A 353 -6.01 -11.75 5.64
C GLY A 353 -6.04 -11.54 7.15
N ASN A 354 -6.34 -10.31 7.60
CA ASN A 354 -6.44 -9.98 9.02
C ASN A 354 -7.75 -10.48 9.67
N LEU A 355 -8.74 -10.90 8.87
CA LEU A 355 -10.02 -11.42 9.34
C LEU A 355 -10.03 -12.95 9.50
N THR A 356 -8.96 -13.67 9.20
CA THR A 356 -8.88 -15.13 9.39
C THR A 356 -8.80 -15.48 10.86
N ASN A 357 -9.21 -16.70 11.21
CA ASN A 357 -9.06 -17.24 12.57
C ASN A 357 -7.94 -18.29 12.65
N SER A 358 -7.08 -18.34 11.62
CA SER A 358 -5.97 -19.28 11.54
C SER A 358 -4.83 -18.81 12.41
N THR A 359 -4.36 -19.65 13.33
CA THR A 359 -3.14 -19.40 14.10
C THR A 359 -1.97 -20.10 13.43
N ILE A 360 -0.97 -19.31 13.03
CA ILE A 360 0.21 -19.73 12.29
C ILE A 360 1.41 -19.76 13.23
N TYR A 361 2.18 -20.83 13.19
CA TYR A 361 3.48 -20.93 13.87
C TYR A 361 4.53 -20.11 13.11
N ILE A 362 5.19 -19.18 13.77
CA ILE A 362 6.29 -18.38 13.21
C ILE A 362 7.65 -18.90 13.69
N ASN A 363 7.82 -19.02 15.02
CA ASN A 363 9.02 -19.56 15.67
C ASN A 363 8.70 -19.99 17.11
N ARG A 364 9.72 -20.48 17.84
CA ARG A 364 9.67 -20.94 19.24
C ARG A 364 8.90 -20.01 20.18
N TYR A 365 8.96 -18.71 19.94
CA TYR A 365 8.40 -17.69 20.82
C TYR A 365 7.13 -17.03 20.29
N THR A 366 6.82 -17.22 19.02
CA THR A 366 5.85 -16.35 18.34
C THR A 366 4.89 -17.14 17.47
N TYR A 367 3.61 -16.92 17.71
CA TYR A 367 2.50 -17.32 16.87
C TYR A 367 1.84 -16.06 16.28
N GLN A 368 1.17 -16.21 15.16
CA GLN A 368 0.41 -15.13 14.56
C GLN A 368 -1.00 -15.60 14.21
N THR A 369 -2.01 -14.76 14.48
CA THR A 369 -3.38 -15.02 14.07
C THR A 369 -4.02 -13.75 13.51
N GLY A 370 -5.09 -13.91 12.74
CA GLY A 370 -5.98 -12.79 12.44
C GLY A 370 -7.01 -12.56 13.55
N ASN A 371 -7.98 -11.69 13.26
CA ASN A 371 -9.07 -11.39 14.19
C ASN A 371 -10.34 -11.10 13.39
N PRO A 372 -11.29 -12.05 13.34
CA PRO A 372 -12.55 -11.87 12.62
C PRO A 372 -13.46 -10.80 13.25
N TYR A 373 -13.16 -10.32 14.47
CA TYR A 373 -13.92 -9.28 15.15
C TYR A 373 -13.43 -7.85 14.87
N LEU A 374 -12.45 -7.65 14.02
CA LEU A 374 -11.97 -6.32 13.66
C LEU A 374 -13.05 -5.44 13.07
N ARG A 375 -13.14 -4.22 13.55
CA ARG A 375 -14.03 -3.17 13.05
C ARG A 375 -13.29 -2.28 12.05
N PRO A 376 -14.00 -1.61 11.15
CA PRO A 376 -13.40 -0.58 10.32
C PRO A 376 -12.82 0.58 11.14
N THR A 377 -11.75 1.16 10.65
CA THR A 377 -11.20 2.43 11.14
C THR A 377 -11.93 3.58 10.45
N TYR A 378 -12.38 4.57 11.21
CA TYR A 378 -13.04 5.77 10.69
C TYR A 378 -12.17 7.01 10.95
N SER A 379 -12.08 7.90 9.95
CA SER A 379 -11.34 9.15 10.07
C SER A 379 -12.17 10.33 9.56
N HIS A 380 -12.27 11.39 10.37
CA HIS A 380 -12.74 12.69 9.92
C HIS A 380 -11.52 13.52 9.51
N VAL A 381 -11.49 13.99 8.27
CA VAL A 381 -10.33 14.66 7.68
C VAL A 381 -10.71 16.07 7.23
N VAL A 382 -9.98 17.07 7.70
CA VAL A 382 -10.03 18.45 7.24
C VAL A 382 -8.71 18.78 6.56
N LEU A 383 -8.78 19.23 5.31
CA LEU A 383 -7.62 19.57 4.51
C LEU A 383 -7.70 21.01 4.01
N LEU A 384 -6.69 21.80 4.35
CA LEU A 384 -6.46 23.14 3.80
C LEU A 384 -5.29 23.08 2.82
N ASN A 385 -5.51 23.56 1.61
CA ASN A 385 -4.46 23.73 0.60
C ASN A 385 -4.40 25.18 0.16
N ALA A 386 -3.22 25.78 0.17
CA ALA A 386 -2.95 27.13 -0.32
C ALA A 386 -1.80 27.09 -1.33
N ALA A 387 -2.05 27.50 -2.57
CA ALA A 387 -1.07 27.52 -3.64
C ALA A 387 -0.82 28.94 -4.14
N TYR A 388 0.46 29.35 -4.21
CA TYR A 388 0.90 30.62 -4.74
C TYR A 388 2.14 30.47 -5.60
N LYS A 389 2.01 30.65 -6.91
CA LYS A 389 3.12 30.43 -7.86
C LYS A 389 3.75 29.03 -7.67
N ALA A 390 5.03 29.00 -7.28
CA ALA A 390 5.79 27.78 -7.02
C ALA A 390 5.62 27.24 -5.59
N PHE A 391 4.95 27.96 -4.69
CA PHE A 391 4.68 27.55 -3.32
C PHE A 391 3.37 26.78 -3.22
N ASN A 392 3.39 25.69 -2.47
CA ASN A 392 2.21 24.98 -2.04
C ASN A 392 2.30 24.71 -0.52
N PHE A 393 1.22 24.96 0.20
CA PHE A 393 1.12 24.79 1.64
C PHE A 393 -0.10 23.95 1.96
N VAL A 394 0.13 22.80 2.59
CA VAL A 394 -0.91 21.83 2.94
C VAL A 394 -0.96 21.66 4.45
N VAL A 395 -2.15 21.79 5.03
CA VAL A 395 -2.45 21.41 6.41
C VAL A 395 -3.53 20.32 6.39
N ASN A 396 -3.23 19.19 6.99
CA ASN A 396 -4.15 18.06 7.11
C ASN A 396 -4.35 17.75 8.60
N TYR A 397 -5.57 17.92 9.07
CA TYR A 397 -5.99 17.46 10.39
C TYR A 397 -6.88 16.23 10.24
N SER A 398 -6.65 15.21 11.05
CA SER A 398 -7.51 14.03 11.09
C SER A 398 -7.78 13.58 12.53
N HIS A 399 -9.04 13.24 12.82
CA HIS A 399 -9.46 12.52 14.01
C HIS A 399 -9.84 11.10 13.61
N THR A 400 -9.17 10.10 14.18
CA THR A 400 -9.29 8.68 13.76
C THR A 400 -9.72 7.82 14.94
N LYS A 401 -10.69 6.93 14.72
CA LYS A 401 -11.23 5.97 15.70
C LYS A 401 -11.07 4.54 15.22
N ASP A 402 -11.06 3.58 16.17
CA ASP A 402 -10.98 2.15 15.91
C ASP A 402 -9.79 1.75 15.03
N VAL A 403 -8.61 2.38 15.23
CA VAL A 403 -7.42 2.10 14.42
C VAL A 403 -7.02 0.63 14.59
N THR A 404 -6.90 -0.08 13.46
CA THR A 404 -6.35 -1.43 13.47
C THR A 404 -4.83 -1.36 13.68
N THR A 405 -4.35 -2.00 14.73
CA THR A 405 -2.92 -2.13 15.06
C THR A 405 -2.56 -3.56 15.38
N LEU A 406 -1.32 -3.96 15.14
CA LEU A 406 -0.79 -5.25 15.58
C LEU A 406 -0.34 -5.14 17.03
N LEU A 407 -0.83 -6.03 17.88
CA LEU A 407 -0.34 -6.23 19.25
C LEU A 407 0.36 -7.56 19.39
N THR A 408 1.39 -7.58 20.24
CA THR A 408 2.02 -8.79 20.72
C THR A 408 1.57 -9.01 22.17
N GLU A 409 0.95 -10.15 22.44
CA GLU A 409 0.38 -10.50 23.74
C GLU A 409 0.87 -11.88 24.19
N PRO A 410 0.75 -12.24 25.49
CA PRO A 410 0.96 -13.62 25.94
C PRO A 410 0.08 -14.60 25.17
N TYR A 411 0.61 -15.77 24.84
CA TYR A 411 -0.20 -16.78 24.15
C TYR A 411 -1.32 -17.29 25.08
N PRO A 412 -2.61 -17.23 24.70
CA PRO A 412 -3.73 -17.60 25.55
C PRO A 412 -3.65 -19.07 25.99
N GLY A 413 -3.78 -19.33 27.30
CA GLY A 413 -3.77 -20.69 27.86
C GLY A 413 -2.41 -21.37 27.93
N SER A 414 -1.32 -20.62 27.72
CA SER A 414 0.05 -21.12 27.93
C SER A 414 0.63 -20.63 29.26
N ASP A 415 1.23 -21.52 30.02
CA ASP A 415 2.01 -21.19 31.21
C ASP A 415 3.47 -20.78 30.86
N ASP A 416 3.90 -20.98 29.61
CA ASP A 416 5.22 -20.56 29.15
C ASP A 416 5.24 -19.04 28.91
N PRO A 417 5.94 -18.26 29.73
CA PRO A 417 5.98 -16.81 29.64
C PRO A 417 6.66 -16.31 28.36
N LEU A 418 7.43 -17.15 27.68
CA LEU A 418 8.11 -16.81 26.43
C LEU A 418 7.16 -16.81 25.24
N LEU A 419 6.06 -17.57 25.30
CA LEU A 419 5.14 -17.67 24.17
C LEU A 419 4.31 -16.40 23.99
N SER A 420 4.30 -15.92 22.77
CA SER A 420 3.60 -14.72 22.34
C SER A 420 2.68 -15.01 21.16
N ILE A 421 1.58 -14.26 21.08
CA ILE A 421 0.73 -14.22 19.90
C ILE A 421 0.70 -12.79 19.35
N ILE A 422 0.92 -12.66 18.05
CA ILE A 422 0.76 -11.40 17.32
C ILE A 422 -0.59 -11.44 16.64
N HIS A 423 -1.42 -10.44 16.88
CA HIS A 423 -2.73 -10.35 16.24
C HIS A 423 -3.18 -8.89 16.04
N PRO A 424 -4.00 -8.63 15.02
CA PRO A 424 -4.56 -7.30 14.80
C PRO A 424 -5.71 -7.03 15.78
N VAL A 425 -5.74 -5.82 16.33
CA VAL A 425 -6.80 -5.33 17.22
C VAL A 425 -7.21 -3.91 16.84
N ASN A 426 -8.42 -3.50 17.24
CA ASN A 426 -8.79 -2.10 17.16
C ASN A 426 -8.34 -1.36 18.43
N SER A 427 -7.73 -0.18 18.27
CA SER A 427 -7.41 0.69 19.39
C SER A 427 -8.70 1.09 20.14
N LYS A 428 -8.61 1.17 21.47
CA LYS A 428 -9.75 1.58 22.32
C LYS A 428 -10.04 3.08 22.20
N ASP A 429 -8.97 3.88 22.08
CA ASP A 429 -9.04 5.33 22.01
C ASP A 429 -8.90 5.82 20.58
N GLY A 430 -9.64 6.88 20.25
CA GLY A 430 -9.35 7.68 19.07
C GLY A 430 -8.13 8.57 19.29
N TYR A 431 -7.54 9.07 18.21
CA TYR A 431 -6.42 10.01 18.28
C TYR A 431 -6.48 11.05 17.16
N ASP A 432 -5.79 12.16 17.39
CA ASP A 432 -5.67 13.26 16.46
C ASP A 432 -4.31 13.23 15.79
N LYS A 433 -4.26 13.61 14.52
CA LYS A 433 -3.03 13.80 13.76
C LYS A 433 -3.11 15.11 12.99
N LEU A 434 -2.07 15.92 13.11
CA LEU A 434 -1.88 17.14 12.33
C LEU A 434 -0.61 17.03 11.50
N VAL A 435 -0.75 17.25 10.21
CA VAL A 435 0.37 17.28 9.25
C VAL A 435 0.42 18.64 8.59
N ILE A 436 1.56 19.31 8.67
CA ILE A 436 1.84 20.59 8.01
C ILE A 436 2.93 20.34 6.99
N ASN A 437 2.69 20.64 5.73
CA ASN A 437 3.60 20.34 4.62
C ASN A 437 3.72 21.53 3.64
N PRO A 438 4.64 22.49 3.87
CA PRO A 438 5.05 23.46 2.86
C PRO A 438 5.94 22.80 1.79
N SER A 439 5.76 23.20 0.56
CA SER A 439 6.63 22.84 -0.55
C SER A 439 6.86 24.01 -1.50
N PHE A 440 8.04 24.03 -2.13
CA PHE A 440 8.44 25.07 -3.07
C PHE A 440 9.14 24.42 -4.27
N ARG A 441 8.59 24.65 -5.46
CA ARG A 441 9.07 24.03 -6.72
C ARG A 441 9.24 25.09 -7.82
N PRO A 442 10.27 25.97 -7.71
CA PRO A 442 10.54 26.96 -8.75
C PRO A 442 11.21 26.34 -9.98
N THR A 443 11.18 27.09 -11.08
CA THR A 443 12.02 26.85 -12.24
C THR A 443 13.07 27.96 -12.27
N LEU A 444 14.34 27.63 -12.06
CA LEU A 444 15.45 28.58 -11.98
C LEU A 444 16.41 28.33 -13.16
N GLY A 445 16.00 28.76 -14.35
CA GLY A 445 16.71 28.47 -15.58
C GLY A 445 16.78 26.96 -15.85
N LYS A 446 17.98 26.38 -15.83
CA LYS A 446 18.24 24.94 -16.01
C LYS A 446 18.09 24.12 -14.72
N TRP A 447 17.85 24.74 -13.60
CA TRP A 447 17.70 24.10 -12.30
C TRP A 447 16.24 24.07 -11.86
N HIS A 448 15.71 22.87 -11.61
CA HIS A 448 14.33 22.60 -11.23
C HIS A 448 14.28 21.92 -9.85
N PRO A 449 14.54 22.67 -8.76
CA PRO A 449 14.51 22.08 -7.42
C PRO A 449 13.08 21.88 -6.91
N LEU A 450 12.95 20.90 -6.00
CA LEU A 450 11.79 20.74 -5.13
C LEU A 450 12.28 20.71 -3.68
N TRP A 451 11.84 21.65 -2.85
CA TRP A 451 11.96 21.60 -1.41
C TRP A 451 10.58 21.28 -0.81
N SER A 452 10.52 20.31 0.07
CA SER A 452 9.34 20.00 0.86
C SER A 452 9.74 19.71 2.30
N ALA A 453 9.04 20.33 3.24
CA ALA A 453 9.22 20.09 4.65
C ALA A 453 7.88 19.65 5.25
N GLY A 454 7.87 18.58 6.01
CA GLY A 454 6.71 18.06 6.72
C GLY A 454 6.93 18.10 8.22
N LEU A 455 5.94 18.56 8.98
CA LEU A 455 5.86 18.42 10.42
C LEU A 455 4.63 17.58 10.75
N ILE A 456 4.83 16.49 11.48
CA ILE A 456 3.78 15.54 11.87
C ILE A 456 3.67 15.52 13.38
N MET A 457 2.47 15.72 13.90
CA MET A 457 2.11 15.72 15.31
C MET A 457 0.90 14.80 15.52
N GLN A 458 0.87 14.12 16.65
CA GLN A 458 -0.23 13.21 17.04
C GLN A 458 -0.36 13.10 18.56
N ASN A 459 -1.41 12.38 19.03
CA ASN A 459 -1.65 12.08 20.45
C ASN A 459 -2.11 10.64 20.70
N TYR A 460 -1.43 9.66 20.06
CA TYR A 460 -1.81 8.24 20.11
C TYR A 460 -1.57 7.66 21.52
N LYS A 461 -2.59 7.02 22.13
CA LYS A 461 -2.49 6.38 23.44
C LYS A 461 -2.15 4.90 23.30
N THR A 462 -1.24 4.40 24.14
CA THR A 462 -0.79 3.00 24.18
C THR A 462 -0.37 2.62 25.60
N LEU A 463 0.13 1.39 25.76
CA LEU A 463 0.72 0.88 27.00
C LEU A 463 2.23 0.67 26.86
N THR A 464 2.95 0.68 27.95
CA THR A 464 4.34 0.22 28.02
C THR A 464 4.39 -1.28 28.40
N ALA A 465 5.56 -1.91 28.32
CA ALA A 465 5.79 -3.29 28.74
C ALA A 465 5.41 -3.58 30.21
N SER A 466 5.40 -2.57 31.06
CA SER A 466 4.93 -2.66 32.45
C SER A 466 3.41 -2.46 32.61
N GLY A 467 2.65 -2.33 31.50
CA GLY A 467 1.21 -2.07 31.51
C GLY A 467 0.82 -0.62 31.87
N LYS A 468 1.78 0.29 32.04
CA LYS A 468 1.51 1.70 32.32
C LYS A 468 1.07 2.44 31.06
N GLY A 469 0.04 3.28 31.19
CA GLY A 469 -0.44 4.15 30.10
C GLY A 469 0.63 5.12 29.61
N MET A 470 0.70 5.31 28.29
CA MET A 470 1.65 6.20 27.62
C MET A 470 0.96 6.90 26.45
N THR A 471 1.37 8.14 26.16
CA THR A 471 0.93 8.88 24.96
C THR A 471 2.13 9.06 24.02
N LEU A 472 1.96 8.64 22.78
CA LEU A 472 2.91 8.87 21.69
C LEU A 472 2.56 10.21 21.03
N ASN A 473 3.29 11.26 21.39
CA ASN A 473 3.03 12.63 20.97
C ASN A 473 4.30 13.42 20.58
N ARG A 474 5.44 12.73 20.43
CA ARG A 474 6.68 13.39 19.98
C ARG A 474 6.56 13.73 18.50
N PRO A 475 6.61 15.04 18.12
CA PRO A 475 6.56 15.41 16.72
C PRO A 475 7.79 14.91 15.96
N PHE A 476 7.65 14.70 14.65
CA PHE A 476 8.78 14.45 13.78
C PHE A 476 8.70 15.28 12.51
N GLY A 477 9.87 15.58 11.97
CA GLY A 477 10.05 16.30 10.73
C GLY A 477 10.44 15.37 9.58
N GLN A 478 9.98 15.72 8.39
CA GLN A 478 10.45 15.16 7.13
C GLN A 478 10.93 16.30 6.23
N PHE A 479 12.05 16.12 5.57
CA PHE A 479 12.57 17.06 4.60
C PHE A 479 12.95 16.32 3.32
N VAL A 480 12.47 16.84 2.18
CA VAL A 480 12.79 16.33 0.85
C VAL A 480 13.37 17.47 0.03
N TRP A 481 14.55 17.24 -0.51
CA TRP A 481 15.19 18.13 -1.46
C TRP A 481 15.57 17.35 -2.71
N ASN A 482 14.81 17.52 -3.76
CA ASN A 482 15.11 16.94 -5.05
C ASN A 482 15.64 18.03 -5.98
N ASN A 483 16.70 17.73 -6.72
CA ASN A 483 17.29 18.61 -7.70
C ASN A 483 17.29 17.92 -9.07
N ASP A 484 16.83 18.63 -10.05
CA ASP A 484 16.92 18.25 -11.46
C ASP A 484 17.62 19.39 -12.21
N ILE A 485 18.81 19.14 -12.74
CA ILE A 485 19.68 20.13 -13.37
C ILE A 485 19.89 19.74 -14.84
N GLU A 486 19.35 20.53 -15.75
CA GLU A 486 19.53 20.37 -17.20
C GLU A 486 20.85 21.01 -17.65
N LEU A 487 21.95 20.23 -17.65
CA LEU A 487 23.24 20.74 -18.13
C LEU A 487 23.19 21.07 -19.62
N THR A 488 22.60 20.16 -20.40
CA THR A 488 22.29 20.36 -21.82
C THR A 488 20.89 19.83 -22.12
N ALA A 489 20.36 20.05 -23.32
CA ALA A 489 19.08 19.48 -23.76
C ALA A 489 19.03 17.94 -23.68
N GLN A 490 20.19 17.28 -23.64
CA GLN A 490 20.31 15.82 -23.66
C GLN A 490 20.91 15.24 -22.36
N PHE A 491 21.43 16.07 -21.46
CA PHE A 491 22.14 15.61 -20.27
C PHE A 491 21.60 16.30 -19.01
N ARG A 492 21.16 15.49 -18.04
CA ARG A 492 20.60 15.93 -16.75
C ARG A 492 21.33 15.28 -15.58
N LEU A 493 21.49 16.05 -14.52
CA LEU A 493 21.93 15.57 -13.22
C LEU A 493 20.75 15.58 -12.26
N ASN A 494 20.62 14.50 -11.49
CA ASN A 494 19.62 14.38 -10.43
C ASN A 494 20.35 14.21 -9.09
N ALA A 495 19.91 14.93 -8.05
CA ALA A 495 20.35 14.71 -6.68
C ALA A 495 19.14 14.79 -5.75
N CYS A 496 19.08 13.92 -4.77
CA CYS A 496 18.01 13.92 -3.78
C CYS A 496 18.57 13.79 -2.36
N LEU A 497 17.94 14.51 -1.44
CA LEU A 497 18.11 14.36 0.00
C LEU A 497 16.73 14.09 0.60
N GLN A 498 16.60 13.02 1.36
CA GLN A 498 15.42 12.72 2.15
C GLN A 498 15.85 12.52 3.60
N LEU A 499 15.35 13.38 4.48
CA LEU A 499 15.63 13.36 5.91
C LEU A 499 14.33 13.11 6.67
N ARG A 500 14.35 12.19 7.64
CA ARG A 500 13.27 11.96 8.59
C ARG A 500 13.85 11.92 9.99
N THR A 501 13.34 12.77 10.87
CA THR A 501 13.79 12.83 12.28
C THR A 501 13.14 11.72 13.11
N LYS A 502 13.62 11.54 14.33
CA LYS A 502 12.97 10.74 15.37
C LYS A 502 11.61 11.36 15.73
N GLY A 503 10.69 10.54 16.24
CA GLY A 503 9.38 10.96 16.72
C GLY A 503 8.36 9.85 16.69
N ASP A 504 7.08 10.17 16.91
CA ASP A 504 6.02 9.19 17.07
C ASP A 504 5.10 9.18 15.85
N TYR A 505 4.78 7.98 15.35
CA TYR A 505 3.88 7.77 14.24
C TYR A 505 2.97 6.57 14.51
N ASP A 506 1.65 6.80 14.59
CA ASP A 506 0.66 5.82 15.00
C ASP A 506 1.07 5.14 16.33
N ASN A 507 1.09 3.81 16.44
CA ASN A 507 1.48 3.07 17.64
C ASN A 507 3.00 2.85 17.80
N LEU A 508 3.82 3.51 17.00
CA LEU A 508 5.27 3.31 17.01
C LEU A 508 6.06 4.60 17.26
N ARG A 509 7.26 4.45 17.81
CA ARG A 509 8.27 5.50 17.92
C ARG A 509 9.45 5.22 16.99
N MET A 510 9.75 6.18 16.14
CA MET A 510 10.99 6.18 15.36
C MET A 510 12.16 6.61 16.26
N THR A 511 13.12 5.69 16.45
CA THR A 511 14.25 5.87 17.39
C THR A 511 15.52 6.36 16.71
N LYS A 512 15.59 6.30 15.36
CA LYS A 512 16.73 6.77 14.58
C LYS A 512 16.28 7.80 13.55
N THR A 513 17.14 8.80 13.33
CA THR A 513 17.03 9.69 12.19
C THR A 513 17.50 8.95 10.94
N ALA A 514 16.68 8.96 9.89
CA ALA A 514 16.99 8.35 8.60
C ALA A 514 17.33 9.45 7.59
N CYS A 515 18.45 9.30 6.90
CA CYS A 515 18.91 10.23 5.87
C CYS A 515 19.27 9.43 4.61
N ASN A 516 18.59 9.69 3.51
CA ASN A 516 18.88 9.09 2.21
C ASN A 516 19.39 10.19 1.27
N ILE A 517 20.61 10.03 0.79
CA ILE A 517 21.22 10.90 -0.23
C ILE A 517 21.43 10.06 -1.48
N GLY A 518 20.83 10.48 -2.58
CA GLY A 518 20.96 9.84 -3.88
C GLY A 518 21.44 10.79 -4.95
N MET A 519 22.13 10.27 -5.95
CA MET A 519 22.57 10.99 -7.15
C MET A 519 22.31 10.15 -8.39
N GLY A 520 22.11 10.82 -9.52
CA GLY A 520 21.91 10.17 -10.80
C GLY A 520 22.30 11.06 -11.97
N VAL A 521 22.57 10.42 -13.07
CA VAL A 521 22.83 11.06 -14.36
C VAL A 521 21.92 10.45 -15.40
N GLN A 522 21.31 11.32 -16.19
CA GLN A 522 20.44 10.92 -17.29
C GLN A 522 20.96 11.49 -18.60
N ARG A 523 20.99 10.65 -19.62
CA ARG A 523 21.34 11.06 -20.97
C ARG A 523 20.31 10.60 -21.99
N ASP A 524 19.89 11.51 -22.84
CA ASP A 524 18.98 11.30 -23.95
C ASP A 524 19.73 11.17 -25.27
N PHE A 525 19.37 10.17 -26.08
CA PHE A 525 19.93 9.92 -27.41
C PHE A 525 18.78 9.97 -28.43
N ASN A 526 18.88 10.85 -29.41
CA ASN A 526 17.92 10.92 -30.50
C ASN A 526 18.34 9.95 -31.63
N LEU A 527 17.54 8.90 -31.83
CA LEU A 527 17.79 7.84 -32.82
C LEU A 527 17.15 8.14 -34.19
N LYS A 528 16.96 9.40 -34.53
CA LYS A 528 16.28 9.84 -35.78
C LYS A 528 14.90 9.18 -35.94
N SER A 529 14.69 8.40 -37.00
CA SER A 529 13.45 7.69 -37.28
C SER A 529 13.08 6.59 -36.26
N LEU A 530 14.04 6.13 -35.44
CA LEU A 530 13.82 5.10 -34.43
C LEU A 530 13.40 5.68 -33.06
N GLY A 531 13.20 7.01 -32.97
CA GLY A 531 12.70 7.64 -31.76
C GLY A 531 13.79 8.08 -30.79
N LYS A 532 13.53 7.93 -29.48
CA LYS A 532 14.38 8.43 -28.40
C LYS A 532 14.78 7.33 -27.43
N LEU A 533 16.07 7.21 -27.13
CA LEU A 533 16.63 6.38 -26.10
C LEU A 533 17.05 7.25 -24.91
N THR A 534 16.71 6.87 -23.69
CA THR A 534 17.14 7.53 -22.45
C THR A 534 17.86 6.51 -21.58
N ALA A 535 19.08 6.84 -21.14
CA ALA A 535 19.82 6.09 -20.13
C ALA A 535 19.84 6.92 -18.83
N ASP A 536 19.47 6.29 -17.70
CA ASP A 536 19.41 6.92 -16.38
C ASP A 536 20.15 6.01 -15.38
N LEU A 537 21.29 6.47 -14.90
CA LEU A 537 22.11 5.80 -13.90
C LEU A 537 21.94 6.48 -12.56
N ARG A 538 21.58 5.73 -11.51
CA ARG A 538 21.36 6.26 -10.16
C ARG A 538 22.06 5.45 -9.09
N CYS A 539 22.47 6.15 -8.05
CA CYS A 539 22.88 5.57 -6.78
C CYS A 539 22.00 6.16 -5.65
N TYR A 540 21.35 5.30 -4.90
CA TYR A 540 20.56 5.66 -3.74
C TYR A 540 21.33 5.34 -2.46
N ASP A 541 21.16 6.19 -1.46
CA ASP A 541 21.79 6.08 -0.14
C ASP A 541 23.32 5.91 -0.21
N ILE A 542 23.95 6.83 -0.92
CA ILE A 542 25.41 6.83 -1.23
C ILE A 542 26.25 6.63 0.04
N PHE A 543 25.83 7.19 1.18
CA PHE A 543 26.56 7.19 2.44
C PHE A 543 26.13 6.09 3.42
N ASN A 544 25.17 5.21 3.06
CA ASN A 544 24.58 4.21 3.97
C ASN A 544 24.04 4.83 5.27
N THR A 545 23.33 5.93 5.17
CA THR A 545 22.78 6.68 6.30
C THR A 545 21.27 6.52 6.52
N ASN A 546 20.59 5.86 5.60
CA ASN A 546 19.14 5.60 5.69
C ASN A 546 18.82 4.43 6.64
N LYS A 547 19.33 4.48 7.85
CA LYS A 547 19.09 3.48 8.91
C LYS A 547 17.71 3.71 9.51
N SER A 548 16.99 2.64 9.82
CA SER A 548 15.74 2.73 10.55
C SER A 548 15.82 2.05 11.91
N GLY A 549 15.10 2.61 12.87
CA GLY A 549 14.88 2.02 14.18
C GLY A 549 13.49 2.41 14.64
N VAL A 550 12.70 1.43 15.07
CA VAL A 550 11.33 1.65 15.53
C VAL A 550 11.08 0.85 16.80
N THR A 551 10.30 1.41 17.72
CA THR A 551 9.74 0.69 18.87
C THR A 551 8.22 0.71 18.76
N ILE A 552 7.60 -0.47 18.72
CA ILE A 552 6.15 -0.67 18.82
C ILE A 552 5.85 -0.90 20.28
N TYR A 553 5.00 -0.03 20.85
CA TYR A 553 4.63 -0.10 22.26
C TYR A 553 3.39 -0.96 22.47
N GLY A 554 3.36 -1.64 23.60
CA GLY A 554 2.31 -2.52 24.08
C GLY A 554 2.78 -3.24 25.35
N ILE A 555 1.99 -4.14 25.91
CA ILE A 555 2.39 -4.98 27.05
C ILE A 555 3.59 -5.88 26.71
N ARG A 556 3.87 -6.05 25.42
CA ARG A 556 5.13 -6.57 24.88
C ARG A 556 5.69 -5.56 23.91
N GLU A 557 6.79 -4.92 24.25
CA GLU A 557 7.45 -3.90 23.43
C GLU A 557 8.40 -4.56 22.44
N LEU A 558 8.25 -4.25 21.15
CA LEU A 558 9.14 -4.72 20.09
C LEU A 558 9.94 -3.56 19.53
N THR A 559 11.25 -3.57 19.71
CA THR A 559 12.19 -2.65 19.06
C THR A 559 12.90 -3.36 17.91
N SER A 560 12.83 -2.75 16.72
CA SER A 560 13.47 -3.28 15.51
C SER A 560 14.46 -2.28 14.94
N TYR A 561 15.61 -2.77 14.49
CA TYR A 561 16.65 -2.00 13.80
C TYR A 561 16.94 -2.63 12.44
N ASN A 562 16.93 -1.79 11.40
CA ASN A 562 17.31 -2.18 10.05
C ASN A 562 18.49 -1.32 9.59
N PRO A 563 19.59 -1.93 9.09
CA PRO A 563 20.70 -1.19 8.53
C PRO A 563 20.29 -0.51 7.22
N SER A 564 21.04 0.51 6.88
CA SER A 564 20.94 1.17 5.58
C SER A 564 21.44 0.28 4.45
N ARG A 565 21.01 0.61 3.21
CA ARG A 565 21.33 -0.19 2.02
C ARG A 565 21.57 0.72 0.82
N ARG A 566 22.80 0.69 0.29
CA ARG A 566 23.11 1.34 -0.97
C ARG A 566 22.51 0.55 -2.14
N TYR A 567 21.92 1.25 -3.08
CA TYR A 567 21.30 0.66 -4.27
C TYR A 567 21.75 1.41 -5.53
N PHE A 568 22.22 0.67 -6.52
CA PHE A 568 22.55 1.19 -7.85
C PHE A 568 21.50 0.72 -8.85
N SER A 569 21.10 1.59 -9.78
CA SER A 569 20.21 1.24 -10.89
C SER A 569 20.66 1.88 -12.18
N LEU A 570 20.49 1.15 -13.27
CA LEU A 570 20.57 1.64 -14.64
C LEU A 570 19.23 1.36 -15.31
N ASP A 571 18.54 2.42 -15.71
CA ASP A 571 17.28 2.36 -16.45
C ASP A 571 17.55 2.79 -17.91
N ILE A 572 17.18 1.93 -18.86
CA ILE A 572 17.19 2.23 -20.29
C ILE A 572 15.76 2.31 -20.76
N THR A 573 15.34 3.46 -21.30
CA THR A 573 14.01 3.66 -21.86
C THR A 573 14.09 3.99 -23.33
N TRP A 574 13.46 3.19 -24.16
CA TRP A 574 13.35 3.43 -25.60
C TRP A 574 11.91 3.75 -25.96
N LYS A 575 11.69 4.89 -26.62
CA LYS A 575 10.39 5.38 -27.05
C LYS A 575 10.37 5.60 -28.55
N PHE A 576 9.41 4.93 -29.20
CA PHE A 576 9.16 5.09 -30.62
C PHE A 576 7.73 5.57 -30.85
N ASN A 577 7.55 6.63 -31.62
CA ASN A 577 6.24 7.20 -32.01
C ASN A 577 5.28 7.34 -30.82
N GLU A 578 5.70 7.98 -29.74
CA GLU A 578 5.11 8.00 -28.39
C GLU A 578 3.58 8.21 -28.39
N ALA A 579 2.82 7.13 -28.50
CA ALA A 579 1.38 7.13 -28.31
C ALA A 579 1.05 6.48 -26.95
N LYS A 580 0.09 7.03 -26.22
CA LYS A 580 -0.39 6.48 -24.96
C LYS A 580 -1.77 5.88 -25.16
N SER A 581 -2.08 4.80 -24.48
CA SER A 581 -3.40 4.15 -24.51
C SER A 581 -4.53 5.17 -24.26
N LYS A 582 -5.61 5.05 -25.02
CA LYS A 582 -6.84 5.84 -24.84
C LYS A 582 -7.84 5.19 -23.87
N TYR A 583 -7.42 4.17 -23.15
CA TYR A 583 -8.30 3.47 -22.20
C TYR A 583 -8.89 4.45 -21.18
N ARG A 584 -10.23 4.42 -21.01
CA ARG A 584 -10.99 5.38 -20.17
C ARG A 584 -11.74 4.73 -19.02
N GLY A 585 -11.61 3.43 -18.81
CA GLY A 585 -12.27 2.73 -17.71
C GLY A 585 -11.84 3.31 -16.36
N THR A 586 -12.81 3.67 -15.53
CA THR A 586 -12.58 4.20 -14.17
C THR A 586 -12.56 3.11 -13.11
N GLY A 587 -13.02 1.90 -13.47
CA GLY A 587 -13.08 0.71 -12.62
C GLY A 587 -14.20 0.73 -11.59
N ALA A 588 -14.51 -0.45 -11.06
CA ALA A 588 -15.47 -0.69 -9.99
C ALA A 588 -14.83 -1.52 -8.87
N GLY A 589 -15.36 -1.43 -7.63
CA GLY A 589 -14.92 -2.23 -6.49
C GLY A 589 -13.48 -2.01 -6.06
N GLN A 590 -12.94 -0.80 -6.20
CA GLN A 590 -11.54 -0.49 -5.93
C GLN A 590 -11.17 -0.76 -4.46
N GLU A 591 -12.09 -0.49 -3.54
CA GLU A 591 -11.87 -0.70 -2.11
C GLU A 591 -11.68 -2.19 -1.78
N GLN A 592 -12.57 -3.07 -2.26
CA GLN A 592 -12.43 -4.51 -2.01
C GLN A 592 -11.20 -5.09 -2.71
N LYS A 593 -10.88 -4.64 -3.93
CA LYS A 593 -9.66 -5.07 -4.63
C LYS A 593 -8.39 -4.70 -3.87
N ALA A 594 -8.37 -3.56 -3.19
CA ALA A 594 -7.23 -3.11 -2.38
C ALA A 594 -7.03 -3.94 -1.10
N ARG A 595 -8.06 -4.66 -0.63
CA ARG A 595 -8.03 -5.50 0.58
C ARG A 595 -7.63 -6.96 0.32
N MET A 596 -7.49 -7.35 -0.94
CA MET A 596 -7.09 -8.70 -1.40
C MET A 596 -5.57 -8.82 -1.47
#